data_a8f0774ac5946b21302cf3a2dd0180a0
#
_entry.id   a8f0774ac5946b21302cf3a2dd0180a0
#
_cell.length_a   1.000
_cell.length_b   1.000
_cell.length_c   1.000
_cell.angle_alpha   90.00
_cell.angle_beta   90.00
_cell.angle_gamma   90.00
#
_symmetry.space_group_name_H-M   'P 1'
#
loop_
_entity.id
_entity.type
_entity.pdbx_description
1 polymer ?
#
loop_
_entity_poly.entity_id
_entity_poly.type
_entity_poly.pdbx_seq_one_letter_code
_entity_poly.pdbx_strand_id
1 'polypeptide(L)'
;MSDSTFNILSFDGGGIRGALSIKLLEKIQNETPNIVKTSNMISGTSTGSLIALGLAYGMTPSEISNLYSKENLEYIFDKSYSQISRPKYDNDHLKEILLSVFPENLKLKDLGKLVVIPTFYVGNEYNSWKAIFYNNLPNSETEDYRVVDVAMASSAAPVFFPSYDCHIDGGIIATDPSLASIIYAIDEELGKKMDQIRLLSFGTGYCYNSIKEDTSKWGAIDWVISKDPDLPIISVTLEGNAQLSQIFSKKLLDSNYYRVNPKMDKDISMDDTKSMDYLLELAAEYNIKDCINWINNKWNKI
;
A
#
# COMPACT_ATOMS: atom_id res chain seq x y z
N MET A 1 -15.75 -8.12 29.91
CA MET A 1 -14.94 -8.58 28.74
C MET A 1 -13.82 -7.58 28.63
N SER A 2 -12.54 -7.99 28.63
CA SER A 2 -11.43 -7.06 28.56
C SER A 2 -11.53 -6.29 27.24
N ASP A 3 -11.48 -4.97 27.31
CA ASP A 3 -11.44 -4.07 26.16
C ASP A 3 -10.06 -4.22 25.46
N SER A 4 -9.83 -5.36 24.82
CA SER A 4 -8.56 -5.60 24.10
C SER A 4 -8.46 -4.65 22.91
N THR A 5 -7.30 -4.04 22.72
CA THR A 5 -7.02 -3.19 21.57
C THR A 5 -7.11 -4.00 20.27
N PHE A 6 -7.53 -3.34 19.19
CA PHE A 6 -7.52 -3.85 17.82
C PHE A 6 -6.49 -3.09 17.01
N ASN A 7 -5.38 -3.76 16.70
CA ASN A 7 -4.18 -3.15 16.15
C ASN A 7 -4.12 -3.34 14.64
N ILE A 8 -3.97 -2.26 13.89
CA ILE A 8 -3.97 -2.22 12.43
C ILE A 8 -2.62 -1.69 11.92
N LEU A 9 -1.96 -2.43 11.03
CA LEU A 9 -0.87 -1.93 10.20
C LEU A 9 -1.41 -1.57 8.82
N SER A 10 -1.06 -0.40 8.30
CA SER A 10 -1.51 0.07 6.98
C SER A 10 -0.31 0.52 6.15
N PHE A 11 -0.24 0.09 4.87
CA PHE A 11 0.86 0.39 3.97
C PHE A 11 0.35 1.03 2.68
N ASP A 12 0.90 2.21 2.36
CA ASP A 12 0.52 2.96 1.16
C ASP A 12 1.03 2.29 -0.13
N GLY A 13 0.35 2.62 -1.23
CA GLY A 13 0.84 2.40 -2.58
C GLY A 13 1.98 3.37 -2.95
N GLY A 14 2.81 2.98 -3.93
CA GLY A 14 3.91 3.84 -4.38
C GLY A 14 5.04 3.16 -5.15
N GLY A 15 4.82 2.00 -5.75
CA GLY A 15 5.80 1.29 -6.57
C GLY A 15 7.06 0.93 -5.80
N ILE A 16 8.25 1.21 -6.36
CA ILE A 16 9.54 0.91 -5.71
C ILE A 16 9.69 1.52 -4.30
N ARG A 17 8.96 2.61 -4.03
CA ARG A 17 9.03 3.30 -2.74
C ARG A 17 8.47 2.46 -1.58
N GLY A 18 7.83 1.33 -1.86
CA GLY A 18 7.50 0.31 -0.85
C GLY A 18 8.72 -0.21 -0.11
N ALA A 19 9.91 -0.17 -0.71
CA ALA A 19 11.18 -0.46 -0.06
C ALA A 19 11.43 0.41 1.19
N LEU A 20 11.08 1.71 1.11
CA LEU A 20 11.16 2.61 2.26
C LEU A 20 10.23 2.15 3.38
N SER A 21 8.98 1.81 3.06
CA SER A 21 7.98 1.40 4.04
C SER A 21 8.37 0.12 4.77
N ILE A 22 8.84 -0.90 4.03
CA ILE A 22 9.25 -2.16 4.66
C ILE A 22 10.54 -2.02 5.49
N LYS A 23 11.48 -1.19 5.06
CA LYS A 23 12.71 -0.91 5.82
C LYS A 23 12.43 -0.14 7.11
N LEU A 24 11.46 0.77 7.09
CA LEU A 24 11.00 1.46 8.30
C LEU A 24 10.33 0.49 9.27
N LEU A 25 9.48 -0.43 8.76
CA LEU A 25 8.90 -1.48 9.61
C LEU A 25 9.98 -2.39 10.19
N GLU A 26 10.96 -2.83 9.40
CA GLU A 26 12.09 -3.65 9.87
C GLU A 26 12.85 -2.94 11.00
N LYS A 27 13.16 -1.66 10.82
CA LYS A 27 13.81 -0.83 11.84
C LYS A 27 12.98 -0.71 13.13
N ILE A 28 11.67 -0.48 13.00
CA ILE A 28 10.75 -0.40 14.15
C ILE A 28 10.64 -1.77 14.85
N GLN A 29 10.56 -2.87 14.10
CA GLN A 29 10.46 -4.21 14.67
C GLN A 29 11.71 -4.60 15.47
N ASN A 30 12.90 -4.12 15.13
CA ASN A 30 14.11 -4.34 15.92
C ASN A 30 13.98 -3.77 17.34
N GLU A 31 13.27 -2.65 17.52
CA GLU A 31 13.01 -2.03 18.83
C GLU A 31 11.70 -2.53 19.46
N THR A 32 10.77 -3.05 18.66
CA THR A 32 9.46 -3.55 19.09
C THR A 32 9.15 -4.90 18.44
N PRO A 33 9.79 -6.01 18.89
CA PRO A 33 9.79 -7.31 18.19
C PRO A 33 8.41 -7.92 17.94
N ASN A 34 7.41 -7.54 18.72
CA ASN A 34 6.08 -8.10 18.63
C ASN A 34 5.11 -7.27 17.76
N ILE A 35 5.55 -6.18 17.12
CA ILE A 35 4.65 -5.24 16.41
C ILE A 35 3.77 -5.96 15.36
N VAL A 36 4.35 -6.80 14.52
CA VAL A 36 3.62 -7.59 13.52
C VAL A 36 2.81 -8.69 14.20
N LYS A 37 3.38 -9.39 15.20
CA LYS A 37 2.69 -10.47 15.90
C LYS A 37 1.41 -9.98 16.59
N THR A 38 1.43 -8.79 17.17
CA THR A 38 0.29 -8.21 17.91
C THR A 38 -0.65 -7.40 17.02
N SER A 39 -0.39 -7.27 15.71
CA SER A 39 -1.37 -6.72 14.78
C SER A 39 -2.52 -7.72 14.57
N ASN A 40 -3.74 -7.20 14.46
CA ASN A 40 -4.94 -7.97 14.19
C ASN A 40 -5.29 -7.93 12.69
N MET A 41 -5.08 -6.77 12.06
CA MET A 41 -5.36 -6.53 10.65
C MET A 41 -4.17 -5.84 9.99
N ILE A 42 -3.90 -6.19 8.74
CA ILE A 42 -2.87 -5.56 7.93
C ILE A 42 -3.49 -5.17 6.59
N SER A 43 -3.39 -3.92 6.22
CA SER A 43 -3.89 -3.43 4.93
C SER A 43 -2.77 -2.86 4.08
N GLY A 44 -2.95 -2.91 2.78
CA GLY A 44 -1.96 -2.38 1.85
C GLY A 44 -2.51 -2.20 0.46
N THR A 45 -2.00 -1.19 -0.24
CA THR A 45 -2.38 -0.85 -1.61
C THR A 45 -1.18 -1.02 -2.52
N SER A 46 -1.37 -1.63 -3.72
CA SER A 46 -0.29 -1.73 -4.70
C SER A 46 0.95 -2.39 -4.06
N THR A 47 2.11 -1.74 -4.10
CA THR A 47 3.31 -2.19 -3.37
C THR A 47 3.06 -2.48 -1.89
N GLY A 48 2.19 -1.69 -1.23
CA GLY A 48 1.78 -1.94 0.15
C GLY A 48 0.98 -3.24 0.31
N SER A 49 0.27 -3.69 -0.75
CA SER A 49 -0.43 -4.98 -0.71
C SER A 49 0.54 -6.15 -0.65
N LEU A 50 1.69 -6.06 -1.31
CA LEU A 50 2.74 -7.08 -1.25
C LEU A 50 3.28 -7.21 0.17
N ILE A 51 3.49 -6.07 0.84
CA ILE A 51 3.91 -6.03 2.25
C ILE A 51 2.83 -6.64 3.14
N ALA A 52 1.59 -6.19 3.00
CA ALA A 52 0.47 -6.64 3.83
C ALA A 52 0.21 -8.14 3.71
N LEU A 53 0.18 -8.65 2.48
CA LEU A 53 -0.03 -10.08 2.21
C LEU A 53 1.15 -10.93 2.68
N GLY A 54 2.39 -10.46 2.49
CA GLY A 54 3.59 -11.13 2.98
C GLY A 54 3.60 -11.25 4.51
N LEU A 55 3.32 -10.17 5.22
CA LEU A 55 3.23 -10.17 6.68
C LEU A 55 2.08 -11.07 7.19
N ALA A 56 0.93 -11.04 6.51
CA ALA A 56 -0.22 -11.85 6.87
C ALA A 56 -0.01 -13.35 6.59
N TYR A 57 0.81 -13.68 5.60
CA TYR A 57 1.26 -15.04 5.32
C TYR A 57 2.27 -15.55 6.36
N GLY A 58 2.92 -14.63 7.10
CA GLY A 58 3.90 -14.96 8.14
C GLY A 58 5.34 -14.69 7.77
N MET A 59 5.60 -14.02 6.64
CA MET A 59 6.94 -13.54 6.30
C MET A 59 7.40 -12.47 7.28
N THR A 60 8.68 -12.47 7.55
CA THR A 60 9.33 -11.40 8.32
C THR A 60 9.50 -10.14 7.47
N PRO A 61 9.59 -8.93 8.06
CA PRO A 61 9.92 -7.71 7.32
C PRO A 61 11.21 -7.82 6.50
N SER A 62 12.21 -8.56 7.01
CA SER A 62 13.48 -8.79 6.29
C SER A 62 13.28 -9.65 5.04
N GLU A 63 12.47 -10.72 5.10
CA GLU A 63 12.15 -11.55 3.92
C GLU A 63 11.38 -10.74 2.89
N ILE A 64 10.40 -9.93 3.31
CA ILE A 64 9.66 -9.04 2.40
C ILE A 64 10.59 -7.98 1.81
N SER A 65 11.54 -7.45 2.58
CA SER A 65 12.53 -6.48 2.10
C SER A 65 13.36 -7.03 0.94
N ASN A 66 13.61 -8.34 0.90
CA ASN A 66 14.32 -8.97 -0.23
C ASN A 66 13.53 -8.94 -1.54
N LEU A 67 12.19 -8.83 -1.49
CA LEU A 67 11.37 -8.63 -2.71
C LEU A 67 11.68 -7.29 -3.38
N TYR A 68 12.13 -6.31 -2.60
CA TYR A 68 12.56 -4.98 -3.06
C TYR A 68 14.05 -4.90 -3.32
N SER A 69 14.75 -6.03 -3.49
CA SER A 69 16.14 -6.02 -3.91
C SER A 69 16.29 -5.33 -5.26
N LYS A 70 17.44 -4.72 -5.49
CA LYS A 70 17.72 -4.06 -6.77
C LYS A 70 17.54 -5.02 -7.97
N GLU A 71 17.96 -6.26 -7.80
CA GLU A 71 17.84 -7.31 -8.81
C GLU A 71 16.37 -7.59 -9.15
N ASN A 72 15.51 -7.78 -8.16
CA ASN A 72 14.09 -8.02 -8.37
C ASN A 72 13.39 -6.81 -9.01
N LEU A 73 13.72 -5.59 -8.57
CA LEU A 73 13.12 -4.39 -9.14
C LEU A 73 13.60 -4.14 -10.57
N GLU A 74 14.89 -4.34 -10.88
CA GLU A 74 15.38 -4.28 -12.24
C GLU A 74 14.74 -5.36 -13.14
N TYR A 75 14.43 -6.53 -12.59
CA TYR A 75 13.69 -7.58 -13.29
C TYR A 75 12.23 -7.19 -13.56
N ILE A 76 11.51 -6.68 -12.58
CA ILE A 76 10.11 -6.24 -12.73
C ILE A 76 9.99 -5.11 -13.76
N PHE A 77 10.95 -4.17 -13.76
CA PHE A 77 10.96 -2.97 -14.60
C PHE A 77 11.95 -3.07 -15.79
N ASP A 78 12.29 -4.30 -16.25
CA ASP A 78 13.30 -4.55 -17.28
C ASP A 78 12.86 -4.01 -18.66
N LYS A 79 11.68 -4.41 -19.14
CA LYS A 79 11.20 -4.07 -20.48
C LYS A 79 10.24 -2.89 -20.45
N SER A 80 10.72 -1.72 -20.86
CA SER A 80 9.84 -0.57 -21.03
C SER A 80 9.40 -0.38 -22.47
N TYR A 81 8.10 -0.11 -22.64
CA TYR A 81 7.48 0.21 -23.92
C TYR A 81 7.02 1.67 -23.97
N SER A 82 6.68 2.16 -25.15
CA SER A 82 6.07 3.49 -25.29
C SER A 82 4.69 3.52 -24.61
N GLN A 83 4.53 4.34 -23.59
CA GLN A 83 3.29 4.50 -22.82
C GLN A 83 2.10 5.04 -23.64
N ILE A 84 2.33 5.46 -24.90
CA ILE A 84 1.26 6.02 -25.75
C ILE A 84 0.36 4.92 -26.32
N SER A 85 0.92 3.75 -26.61
CA SER A 85 0.22 2.67 -27.33
C SER A 85 -0.04 1.42 -26.49
N ARG A 86 0.65 1.25 -25.38
CA ARG A 86 0.52 0.11 -24.46
C ARG A 86 1.15 0.44 -23.10
N PRO A 87 0.90 -0.36 -22.04
CA PRO A 87 1.56 -0.21 -20.75
C PRO A 87 3.09 -0.21 -20.87
N LYS A 88 3.74 0.51 -19.95
CA LYS A 88 5.20 0.66 -19.93
C LYS A 88 5.92 -0.68 -19.72
N TYR A 89 5.35 -1.51 -18.85
CA TYR A 89 5.87 -2.84 -18.51
C TYR A 89 4.79 -3.91 -18.77
N ASP A 90 5.19 -5.18 -18.88
CA ASP A 90 4.29 -6.29 -18.65
C ASP A 90 4.28 -6.65 -17.15
N ASN A 91 3.35 -7.52 -16.72
CA ASN A 91 3.24 -7.92 -15.33
C ASN A 91 3.69 -9.37 -15.06
N ASP A 92 4.29 -10.03 -16.04
CA ASP A 92 4.71 -11.42 -15.93
C ASP A 92 5.84 -11.57 -14.90
N HIS A 93 6.84 -10.69 -14.94
CA HIS A 93 7.96 -10.72 -14.00
C HIS A 93 7.50 -10.48 -12.53
N LEU A 94 6.58 -9.54 -12.31
CA LEU A 94 5.98 -9.36 -10.98
C LEU A 94 5.28 -10.62 -10.51
N LYS A 95 4.51 -11.26 -11.40
CA LYS A 95 3.81 -12.51 -11.09
C LYS A 95 4.77 -13.65 -10.76
N GLU A 96 5.86 -13.79 -11.50
CA GLU A 96 6.90 -14.80 -11.23
C GLU A 96 7.52 -14.59 -9.83
N ILE A 97 7.87 -13.36 -9.47
CA ILE A 97 8.38 -13.04 -8.13
C ILE A 97 7.35 -13.39 -7.05
N LEU A 98 6.09 -13.06 -7.25
CA LEU A 98 5.04 -13.39 -6.28
C LEU A 98 4.86 -14.91 -6.13
N LEU A 99 4.91 -15.66 -7.23
CA LEU A 99 4.83 -17.14 -7.22
C LEU A 99 6.08 -17.79 -6.60
N SER A 100 7.21 -17.10 -6.54
CA SER A 100 8.41 -17.61 -5.86
C SER A 100 8.29 -17.56 -4.34
N VAL A 101 7.40 -16.73 -3.79
CA VAL A 101 7.22 -16.54 -2.33
C VAL A 101 5.87 -17.02 -1.82
N PHE A 102 4.82 -16.96 -2.63
CA PHE A 102 3.48 -17.43 -2.25
C PHE A 102 3.14 -18.73 -2.98
N PRO A 103 2.65 -19.76 -2.26
CA PRO A 103 2.07 -20.93 -2.92
C PRO A 103 0.97 -20.54 -3.91
N GLU A 104 0.97 -21.12 -5.10
CA GLU A 104 0.04 -20.76 -6.18
C GLU A 104 -1.45 -20.79 -5.76
N ASN A 105 -1.80 -21.75 -4.92
CA ASN A 105 -3.19 -21.96 -4.46
C ASN A 105 -3.50 -21.32 -3.10
N LEU A 106 -2.58 -20.52 -2.54
CA LEU A 106 -2.79 -19.82 -1.27
C LEU A 106 -3.93 -18.82 -1.41
N LYS A 107 -4.93 -18.91 -0.57
CA LYS A 107 -6.10 -18.03 -0.56
C LYS A 107 -6.04 -17.03 0.60
N LEU A 108 -6.82 -15.95 0.50
CA LEU A 108 -6.89 -14.95 1.57
C LEU A 108 -7.30 -15.56 2.91
N LYS A 109 -8.26 -16.49 2.91
CA LYS A 109 -8.72 -17.20 4.13
C LYS A 109 -7.63 -18.02 4.82
N ASP A 110 -6.57 -18.39 4.11
CA ASP A 110 -5.46 -19.19 4.65
C ASP A 110 -4.40 -18.33 5.34
N LEU A 111 -4.53 -16.99 5.28
CA LEU A 111 -3.61 -16.06 5.90
C LEU A 111 -3.79 -16.01 7.43
N GLY A 112 -2.69 -15.85 8.13
CA GLY A 112 -2.66 -15.80 9.61
C GLY A 112 -3.16 -14.48 10.23
N LYS A 113 -3.47 -13.48 9.43
CA LYS A 113 -3.95 -12.14 9.84
C LYS A 113 -5.11 -11.71 8.95
N LEU A 114 -5.98 -10.84 9.49
CA LEU A 114 -6.96 -10.16 8.67
C LEU A 114 -6.27 -9.21 7.70
N VAL A 115 -6.75 -9.16 6.46
CA VAL A 115 -6.22 -8.25 5.44
C VAL A 115 -7.34 -7.44 4.78
N VAL A 116 -7.00 -6.22 4.33
CA VAL A 116 -7.86 -5.38 3.49
C VAL A 116 -7.01 -4.80 2.36
N ILE A 117 -7.29 -5.23 1.12
CA ILE A 117 -6.49 -4.92 -0.07
C ILE A 117 -7.41 -4.25 -1.11
N PRO A 118 -7.27 -2.94 -1.35
CA PRO A 118 -8.07 -2.23 -2.35
C PRO A 118 -7.60 -2.55 -3.78
N THR A 119 -8.56 -2.56 -4.69
CA THR A 119 -8.40 -2.56 -6.14
C THR A 119 -9.62 -1.94 -6.80
N PHE A 120 -9.52 -1.60 -8.07
CA PHE A 120 -10.67 -1.07 -8.81
C PHE A 120 -10.98 -1.95 -10.01
N TYR A 121 -12.18 -2.50 -10.04
CA TYR A 121 -12.69 -3.29 -11.16
C TYR A 121 -13.24 -2.36 -12.25
N VAL A 122 -12.64 -2.43 -13.43
CA VAL A 122 -13.01 -1.58 -14.57
C VAL A 122 -14.20 -2.10 -15.38
N GLY A 123 -14.79 -3.21 -14.94
CA GLY A 123 -15.96 -3.77 -15.57
C GLY A 123 -15.65 -4.65 -16.78
N ASN A 124 -16.70 -5.26 -17.29
CA ASN A 124 -16.75 -5.98 -18.54
C ASN A 124 -18.15 -5.80 -19.17
N GLU A 125 -18.47 -6.53 -20.23
CA GLU A 125 -19.79 -6.41 -20.89
C GLU A 125 -20.99 -6.71 -19.99
N TYR A 126 -20.80 -7.39 -18.84
CA TYR A 126 -21.88 -7.78 -17.92
C TYR A 126 -21.86 -7.03 -16.58
N ASN A 127 -20.73 -6.44 -16.19
CA ASN A 127 -20.54 -5.85 -14.87
C ASN A 127 -19.97 -4.43 -14.97
N SER A 128 -20.51 -3.54 -14.14
CA SER A 128 -20.10 -2.14 -14.05
C SER A 128 -18.82 -1.95 -13.23
N TRP A 129 -18.24 -0.78 -13.37
CA TRP A 129 -17.15 -0.31 -12.51
C TRP A 129 -17.49 -0.38 -11.04
N LYS A 130 -16.55 -0.83 -10.21
CA LYS A 130 -16.70 -0.80 -8.76
C LYS A 130 -15.37 -0.80 -8.02
N ALA A 131 -15.35 -0.13 -6.87
CA ALA A 131 -14.29 -0.32 -5.88
C ALA A 131 -14.42 -1.70 -5.24
N ILE A 132 -13.32 -2.43 -5.13
CA ILE A 132 -13.26 -3.72 -4.44
C ILE A 132 -12.20 -3.63 -3.36
N PHE A 133 -12.53 -4.14 -2.17
CA PHE A 133 -11.62 -4.33 -1.07
C PHE A 133 -11.56 -5.81 -0.77
N TYR A 134 -10.59 -6.51 -1.36
CA TYR A 134 -10.33 -7.90 -1.08
C TYR A 134 -9.97 -8.09 0.39
N ASN A 135 -10.61 -9.01 1.06
CA ASN A 135 -10.38 -9.24 2.48
C ASN A 135 -10.74 -10.68 2.88
N ASN A 136 -10.30 -11.09 4.07
CA ASN A 136 -10.61 -12.37 4.70
C ASN A 136 -11.32 -12.19 6.05
N LEU A 137 -12.13 -11.13 6.16
CA LEU A 137 -12.97 -10.93 7.33
C LEU A 137 -14.02 -12.04 7.43
N PRO A 138 -14.63 -12.28 8.60
CA PRO A 138 -15.73 -13.23 8.74
C PRO A 138 -16.83 -12.94 7.70
N ASN A 139 -17.33 -13.96 7.04
CA ASN A 139 -18.36 -13.90 5.98
C ASN A 139 -17.95 -13.11 4.72
N SER A 140 -16.66 -12.88 4.48
CA SER A 140 -16.19 -12.17 3.29
C SER A 140 -16.48 -12.98 2.01
N GLU A 141 -17.09 -12.33 1.02
CA GLU A 141 -17.26 -12.90 -0.33
C GLU A 141 -15.93 -13.04 -1.09
N THR A 142 -14.85 -12.44 -0.58
CA THR A 142 -13.55 -12.42 -1.25
C THR A 142 -12.49 -13.33 -0.61
N GLU A 143 -12.81 -14.03 0.45
CA GLU A 143 -11.84 -14.86 1.20
C GLU A 143 -11.24 -16.03 0.40
N ASP A 144 -11.94 -16.46 -0.64
CA ASP A 144 -11.52 -17.57 -1.52
C ASP A 144 -10.61 -17.13 -2.69
N TYR A 145 -10.37 -15.83 -2.87
CA TYR A 145 -9.43 -15.35 -3.90
C TYR A 145 -7.99 -15.70 -3.55
N ARG A 146 -7.20 -16.03 -4.59
CA ARG A 146 -5.78 -16.36 -4.43
C ARG A 146 -4.97 -15.10 -4.09
N VAL A 147 -4.05 -15.24 -3.15
CA VAL A 147 -3.16 -14.14 -2.69
C VAL A 147 -2.41 -13.50 -3.84
N VAL A 148 -1.88 -14.32 -4.77
CA VAL A 148 -1.15 -13.82 -5.94
C VAL A 148 -2.05 -12.97 -6.85
N ASP A 149 -3.28 -13.42 -7.12
CA ASP A 149 -4.21 -12.67 -7.98
C ASP A 149 -4.63 -11.34 -7.34
N VAL A 150 -4.86 -11.34 -6.02
CA VAL A 150 -5.17 -10.10 -5.28
C VAL A 150 -4.00 -9.12 -5.31
N ALA A 151 -2.77 -9.61 -5.12
CA ALA A 151 -1.57 -8.78 -5.23
C ALA A 151 -1.40 -8.18 -6.64
N MET A 152 -1.59 -9.00 -7.68
CA MET A 152 -1.53 -8.57 -9.08
C MET A 152 -2.61 -7.54 -9.39
N ALA A 153 -3.86 -7.76 -8.95
CA ALA A 153 -4.97 -6.84 -9.17
C ALA A 153 -4.73 -5.47 -8.50
N SER A 154 -4.26 -5.48 -7.23
CA SER A 154 -3.97 -4.26 -6.49
C SER A 154 -2.78 -3.48 -7.04
N SER A 155 -1.86 -4.15 -7.75
CA SER A 155 -0.61 -3.56 -8.28
C SER A 155 -0.66 -3.25 -9.78
N ALA A 156 -1.80 -3.40 -10.44
CA ALA A 156 -1.98 -3.15 -11.88
C ALA A 156 -2.11 -1.64 -12.16
N ALA A 157 -1.05 -0.87 -11.90
CA ALA A 157 -1.04 0.59 -12.04
C ALA A 157 -1.24 1.02 -13.49
N PRO A 158 -2.31 1.80 -13.81
CA PRO A 158 -2.55 2.29 -15.16
C PRO A 158 -1.34 3.02 -15.70
N VAL A 159 -1.09 2.88 -17.03
CA VAL A 159 0.09 3.38 -17.73
C VAL A 159 1.35 2.53 -17.49
N PHE A 160 1.58 2.05 -16.27
CA PHE A 160 2.76 1.24 -15.94
C PHE A 160 2.55 -0.24 -16.28
N PHE A 161 1.45 -0.83 -15.83
CA PHE A 161 1.15 -2.24 -16.02
C PHE A 161 -0.20 -2.47 -16.72
N PRO A 162 -0.37 -3.62 -17.40
CA PRO A 162 -1.68 -4.05 -17.89
C PRO A 162 -2.67 -4.23 -16.73
N SER A 163 -3.96 -4.02 -16.99
CA SER A 163 -5.00 -4.46 -16.05
C SER A 163 -4.91 -5.98 -15.84
N TYR A 164 -5.19 -6.43 -14.63
CA TYR A 164 -5.17 -7.84 -14.27
C TYR A 164 -6.60 -8.31 -13.95
N ASP A 165 -7.12 -9.25 -14.72
CA ASP A 165 -8.51 -9.76 -14.59
C ASP A 165 -9.53 -8.62 -14.47
N CYS A 166 -9.49 -7.67 -15.39
CA CYS A 166 -10.31 -6.46 -15.40
C CYS A 166 -10.15 -5.55 -14.15
N HIS A 167 -9.05 -5.66 -13.41
CA HIS A 167 -8.75 -4.77 -12.29
C HIS A 167 -7.60 -3.84 -12.63
N ILE A 168 -7.62 -2.67 -12.02
CA ILE A 168 -6.52 -1.71 -11.97
C ILE A 168 -6.16 -1.40 -10.52
N ASP A 169 -4.98 -0.83 -10.33
CA ASP A 169 -4.36 -0.54 -9.03
C ASP A 169 -5.33 0.09 -8.03
N GLY A 170 -5.28 -0.41 -6.81
CA GLY A 170 -6.07 0.09 -5.69
C GLY A 170 -5.79 1.55 -5.32
N GLY A 171 -4.64 2.09 -5.74
CA GLY A 171 -4.28 3.49 -5.53
C GLY A 171 -5.28 4.47 -6.14
N ILE A 172 -6.00 4.08 -7.18
CA ILE A 172 -7.04 4.91 -7.78
C ILE A 172 -8.16 5.27 -6.78
N ILE A 173 -8.42 4.43 -5.80
CA ILE A 173 -9.49 4.62 -4.81
C ILE A 173 -8.98 4.79 -3.37
N ALA A 174 -7.86 4.19 -3.03
CA ALA A 174 -7.31 4.19 -1.67
C ALA A 174 -5.79 3.98 -1.69
N THR A 175 -5.02 4.99 -2.10
CA THR A 175 -3.54 4.94 -2.04
C THR A 175 -3.06 4.66 -0.62
N ASP A 176 -3.66 5.30 0.38
CA ASP A 176 -3.53 5.00 1.81
C ASP A 176 -4.78 4.24 2.27
N PRO A 177 -4.72 2.93 2.55
CA PRO A 177 -5.89 2.14 2.95
C PRO A 177 -6.28 2.29 4.42
N SER A 178 -5.69 3.22 5.17
CA SER A 178 -5.96 3.43 6.60
C SER A 178 -7.44 3.64 6.90
N LEU A 179 -8.10 4.53 6.16
CA LEU A 179 -9.52 4.82 6.37
C LEU A 179 -10.40 3.59 6.12
N ALA A 180 -10.13 2.87 5.02
CA ALA A 180 -10.85 1.63 4.72
C ALA A 180 -10.69 0.62 5.85
N SER A 181 -9.49 0.45 6.38
CA SER A 181 -9.21 -0.47 7.49
C SER A 181 -9.98 -0.12 8.77
N ILE A 182 -10.13 1.18 9.07
CA ILE A 182 -10.93 1.65 10.21
C ILE A 182 -12.40 1.27 9.99
N ILE A 183 -12.94 1.53 8.79
CA ILE A 183 -14.33 1.22 8.46
C ILE A 183 -14.60 -0.28 8.57
N TYR A 184 -13.74 -1.13 8.00
CA TYR A 184 -13.88 -2.59 8.14
C TYR A 184 -13.71 -3.08 9.58
N ALA A 185 -12.93 -2.38 10.42
CA ALA A 185 -12.80 -2.75 11.84
C ALA A 185 -14.06 -2.44 12.66
N ILE A 186 -14.79 -1.38 12.32
CA ILE A 186 -16.02 -0.98 13.03
C ILE A 186 -17.29 -1.62 12.44
N ASP A 187 -17.19 -2.24 11.27
CA ASP A 187 -18.31 -2.90 10.62
C ASP A 187 -18.84 -4.08 11.45
N GLU A 188 -20.06 -4.53 11.15
CA GLU A 188 -20.80 -5.53 11.94
C GLU A 188 -20.02 -6.84 12.17
N GLU A 189 -19.24 -7.29 11.17
CA GLU A 189 -18.46 -8.52 11.27
C GLU A 189 -17.41 -8.50 12.38
N LEU A 190 -16.77 -7.36 12.61
CA LEU A 190 -15.73 -7.22 13.65
C LEU A 190 -16.23 -6.41 14.85
N GLY A 191 -17.15 -5.47 14.65
CA GLY A 191 -17.85 -4.71 15.67
C GLY A 191 -16.94 -3.96 16.63
N LYS A 192 -15.75 -3.49 16.17
CA LYS A 192 -14.81 -2.80 17.05
C LYS A 192 -15.27 -1.38 17.33
N LYS A 193 -15.09 -0.94 18.55
CA LYS A 193 -15.34 0.46 18.90
C LYS A 193 -14.13 1.31 18.51
N MET A 194 -14.38 2.58 18.20
CA MET A 194 -13.35 3.51 17.75
C MET A 194 -12.20 3.67 18.77
N ASP A 195 -12.52 3.65 20.05
CA ASP A 195 -11.54 3.76 21.15
C ASP A 195 -10.67 2.50 21.34
N GLN A 196 -11.08 1.35 20.80
CA GLN A 196 -10.30 0.12 20.77
C GLN A 196 -9.29 0.07 19.64
N ILE A 197 -9.49 0.83 18.55
CA ILE A 197 -8.65 0.76 17.36
C ILE A 197 -7.33 1.52 17.57
N ARG A 198 -6.22 0.90 17.15
CA ARG A 198 -4.89 1.50 17.06
C ARG A 198 -4.40 1.29 15.64
N LEU A 199 -4.00 2.34 14.97
CA LEU A 199 -3.56 2.26 13.60
C LEU A 199 -2.18 2.89 13.43
N LEU A 200 -1.22 2.07 12.97
CA LEU A 200 0.11 2.49 12.55
C LEU A 200 0.19 2.43 11.03
N SER A 201 0.29 3.61 10.40
CA SER A 201 0.31 3.79 8.95
C SER A 201 1.72 4.07 8.45
N PHE A 202 2.10 3.40 7.36
CA PHE A 202 3.39 3.56 6.68
C PHE A 202 3.17 4.15 5.30
N GLY A 203 3.67 5.37 5.10
CA GLY A 203 3.75 5.98 3.78
C GLY A 203 4.99 5.55 3.02
N THR A 204 5.00 5.87 1.74
CA THR A 204 6.11 5.59 0.81
C THR A 204 7.02 6.81 0.59
N GLY A 205 7.06 7.72 1.56
CA GLY A 205 7.72 9.02 1.47
C GLY A 205 6.83 10.09 0.81
N TYR A 206 7.07 11.35 1.15
CA TYR A 206 6.37 12.48 0.55
C TYR A 206 7.33 13.61 0.21
N CYS A 207 7.03 14.37 -0.84
CA CYS A 207 7.64 15.65 -1.11
C CYS A 207 6.56 16.70 -1.36
N TYR A 208 6.94 17.97 -1.33
CA TYR A 208 6.02 19.05 -1.67
C TYR A 208 5.94 19.18 -3.19
N ASN A 209 4.92 18.53 -3.77
CA ASN A 209 4.64 18.61 -5.19
C ASN A 209 3.71 19.79 -5.49
N SER A 210 3.98 20.50 -6.57
CA SER A 210 3.10 21.54 -7.11
C SER A 210 3.24 21.59 -8.61
N ILE A 211 2.13 21.79 -9.29
CA ILE A 211 2.14 22.12 -10.72
C ILE A 211 2.51 23.61 -10.82
N LYS A 212 3.65 23.92 -11.40
CA LYS A 212 4.18 25.30 -11.49
C LYS A 212 3.59 26.08 -12.65
N GLU A 213 3.02 25.40 -13.63
CA GLU A 213 2.40 25.99 -14.80
C GLU A 213 0.98 26.51 -14.49
N ASP A 214 0.51 27.46 -15.30
CA ASP A 214 -0.88 27.94 -15.24
C ASP A 214 -1.85 26.90 -15.82
N THR A 215 -2.43 26.08 -14.94
CA THR A 215 -3.35 25.00 -15.31
C THR A 215 -4.69 25.50 -15.83
N SER A 216 -5.00 26.81 -15.75
CA SER A 216 -6.26 27.38 -16.28
C SER A 216 -6.41 27.18 -17.80
N LYS A 217 -5.32 26.92 -18.50
CA LYS A 217 -5.27 26.72 -19.96
C LYS A 217 -5.03 25.26 -20.35
N TRP A 218 -4.93 24.35 -19.38
CA TRP A 218 -4.64 22.97 -19.64
C TRP A 218 -5.84 22.23 -20.26
N GLY A 219 -5.56 21.51 -21.36
CA GLY A 219 -6.47 20.57 -22.00
C GLY A 219 -6.17 19.12 -21.57
N ALA A 220 -6.83 18.16 -22.22
CA ALA A 220 -6.67 16.74 -21.91
C ALA A 220 -5.21 16.24 -22.05
N ILE A 221 -4.48 16.75 -23.05
CA ILE A 221 -3.09 16.35 -23.29
C ILE A 221 -2.19 16.79 -22.13
N ASP A 222 -2.36 18.03 -21.67
CA ASP A 222 -1.53 18.58 -20.59
C ASP A 222 -1.74 17.79 -19.29
N TRP A 223 -2.99 17.47 -18.96
CA TRP A 223 -3.34 16.66 -17.78
C TRP A 223 -2.83 15.21 -17.83
N VAL A 224 -2.62 14.65 -19.03
CA VAL A 224 -2.25 13.23 -19.18
C VAL A 224 -0.78 13.02 -19.53
N ILE A 225 -0.14 13.98 -20.26
CA ILE A 225 1.19 13.76 -20.85
C ILE A 225 2.25 14.74 -20.34
N SER A 226 1.91 15.69 -19.47
CA SER A 226 2.92 16.60 -18.88
C SER A 226 4.00 15.80 -18.14
N LYS A 227 5.20 16.40 -18.05
CA LYS A 227 6.36 15.77 -17.43
C LYS A 227 6.70 16.31 -16.03
N ASP A 228 6.08 17.39 -15.60
CA ASP A 228 6.34 18.01 -14.28
C ASP A 228 5.02 18.51 -13.67
N PRO A 229 4.35 17.70 -12.84
CA PRO A 229 4.64 16.27 -12.56
C PRO A 229 4.33 15.34 -13.75
N ASP A 230 4.92 14.13 -13.73
CA ASP A 230 4.58 13.09 -14.71
C ASP A 230 3.14 12.60 -14.46
N LEU A 231 2.35 12.45 -15.54
CA LEU A 231 0.93 12.01 -15.47
C LEU A 231 0.11 12.82 -14.44
N PRO A 232 -0.04 14.14 -14.57
CA PRO A 232 -0.56 15.01 -13.52
C PRO A 232 -1.90 14.56 -12.94
N ILE A 233 -2.86 14.15 -13.78
CA ILE A 233 -4.19 13.75 -13.29
C ILE A 233 -4.13 12.49 -12.42
N ILE A 234 -3.26 11.55 -12.75
CA ILE A 234 -3.05 10.33 -11.96
C ILE A 234 -2.37 10.71 -10.64
N SER A 235 -1.28 11.48 -10.70
CA SER A 235 -0.52 11.90 -9.52
C SER A 235 -1.38 12.67 -8.53
N VAL A 236 -2.18 13.64 -9.00
CA VAL A 236 -3.10 14.42 -8.15
C VAL A 236 -4.20 13.52 -7.57
N THR A 237 -4.71 12.56 -8.33
CA THR A 237 -5.74 11.63 -7.83
C THR A 237 -5.19 10.72 -6.73
N LEU A 238 -4.01 10.13 -6.93
CA LEU A 238 -3.37 9.27 -5.94
C LEU A 238 -3.04 10.03 -4.66
N GLU A 239 -2.45 11.22 -4.78
CA GLU A 239 -2.12 12.08 -3.63
C GLU A 239 -3.39 12.58 -2.92
N GLY A 240 -4.40 13.01 -3.67
CA GLY A 240 -5.65 13.53 -3.11
C GLY A 240 -6.39 12.49 -2.28
N ASN A 241 -6.50 11.24 -2.76
CA ASN A 241 -7.15 10.19 -1.99
C ASN A 241 -6.32 9.74 -0.79
N ALA A 242 -4.97 9.73 -0.89
CA ALA A 242 -4.11 9.45 0.26
C ALA A 242 -4.28 10.51 1.36
N GLN A 243 -4.27 11.79 1.00
CA GLN A 243 -4.49 12.88 1.97
C GLN A 243 -5.89 12.81 2.61
N LEU A 244 -6.93 12.48 1.84
CA LEU A 244 -8.28 12.28 2.36
C LEU A 244 -8.30 11.19 3.43
N SER A 245 -7.69 10.03 3.13
CA SER A 245 -7.58 8.91 4.09
C SER A 245 -6.85 9.34 5.37
N GLN A 246 -5.71 10.04 5.25
CA GLN A 246 -4.93 10.53 6.38
C GLN A 246 -5.71 11.51 7.26
N ILE A 247 -6.37 12.49 6.64
CA ILE A 247 -7.17 13.50 7.34
C ILE A 247 -8.29 12.83 8.15
N PHE A 248 -9.03 11.91 7.55
CA PHE A 248 -10.15 11.27 8.23
C PHE A 248 -9.69 10.24 9.25
N SER A 249 -8.68 9.45 8.96
CA SER A 249 -8.10 8.51 9.94
C SER A 249 -7.59 9.24 11.19
N LYS A 250 -6.90 10.38 11.00
CA LYS A 250 -6.45 11.21 12.12
C LYS A 250 -7.62 11.81 12.91
N LYS A 251 -8.69 12.25 12.24
CA LYS A 251 -9.88 12.79 12.91
C LYS A 251 -10.65 11.71 13.68
N LEU A 252 -10.74 10.49 13.14
CA LEU A 252 -11.48 9.39 13.76
C LEU A 252 -10.74 8.80 14.97
N LEU A 253 -9.42 8.61 14.86
CA LEU A 253 -8.62 7.91 15.87
C LEU A 253 -7.79 8.83 16.77
N ASP A 254 -7.60 10.11 16.40
CA ASP A 254 -6.82 11.10 17.12
C ASP A 254 -5.45 10.57 17.58
N SER A 255 -5.24 10.44 18.88
CA SER A 255 -3.98 9.94 19.46
C SER A 255 -3.76 8.43 19.25
N ASN A 256 -4.75 7.70 18.75
CA ASN A 256 -4.66 6.28 18.42
C ASN A 256 -4.23 6.00 16.97
N TYR A 257 -3.98 7.06 16.20
CA TYR A 257 -3.39 7.01 14.85
C TYR A 257 -1.98 7.54 14.88
N TYR A 258 -1.04 6.77 14.34
CA TYR A 258 0.33 7.21 14.11
C TYR A 258 0.74 6.94 12.67
N ARG A 259 1.40 7.92 12.03
CA ARG A 259 1.87 7.79 10.66
C ARG A 259 3.38 7.95 10.59
N VAL A 260 4.02 6.99 9.97
CA VAL A 260 5.44 6.98 9.62
C VAL A 260 5.56 7.28 8.14
N ASN A 261 6.01 8.50 7.79
CA ASN A 261 6.15 8.90 6.40
C ASN A 261 7.27 9.95 6.27
N PRO A 262 8.49 9.55 5.90
CA PRO A 262 9.61 10.47 5.76
C PRO A 262 9.41 11.51 4.66
N LYS A 263 9.92 12.72 4.89
CA LYS A 263 10.02 13.72 3.84
C LYS A 263 11.18 13.38 2.91
N MET A 264 10.93 13.39 1.61
CA MET A 264 11.94 13.25 0.57
C MET A 264 12.39 14.63 0.07
N ASP A 265 13.63 14.73 -0.34
CA ASP A 265 14.19 15.96 -0.89
C ASP A 265 13.87 16.15 -2.39
N LYS A 266 13.48 15.06 -3.05
CA LYS A 266 13.12 15.03 -4.47
C LYS A 266 11.92 14.10 -4.68
N ASP A 267 11.15 14.37 -5.74
CA ASP A 267 10.15 13.43 -6.22
C ASP A 267 10.83 12.19 -6.85
N ILE A 268 10.28 11.01 -6.55
CA ILE A 268 10.78 9.73 -7.05
C ILE A 268 9.63 9.01 -7.73
N SER A 269 9.77 8.77 -9.03
CA SER A 269 8.79 7.99 -9.78
C SER A 269 8.64 6.58 -9.21
N MET A 270 7.46 6.00 -9.36
CA MET A 270 7.11 4.65 -8.87
C MET A 270 7.99 3.53 -9.48
N ASP A 271 8.72 3.82 -10.53
CA ASP A 271 9.58 2.88 -11.26
C ASP A 271 11.05 3.32 -11.37
N ASP A 272 11.46 4.35 -10.61
CA ASP A 272 12.86 4.84 -10.61
C ASP A 272 13.77 3.96 -9.75
N THR A 273 14.12 2.77 -10.27
CA THR A 273 15.00 1.81 -9.58
C THR A 273 16.36 2.38 -9.20
N LYS A 274 16.81 3.47 -9.84
CA LYS A 274 18.10 4.13 -9.54
C LYS A 274 18.07 4.88 -8.20
N SER A 275 16.89 5.22 -7.70
CA SER A 275 16.73 5.90 -6.42
C SER A 275 16.65 4.95 -5.21
N MET A 276 16.88 3.65 -5.40
CA MET A 276 16.82 2.67 -4.29
C MET A 276 17.76 2.99 -3.15
N ASP A 277 19.02 3.28 -3.45
CA ASP A 277 20.02 3.58 -2.41
C ASP A 277 19.59 4.78 -1.54
N TYR A 278 19.03 5.83 -2.17
CA TYR A 278 18.48 6.98 -1.47
C TYR A 278 17.30 6.60 -0.56
N LEU A 279 16.38 5.74 -1.01
CA LEU A 279 15.25 5.29 -0.20
C LEU A 279 15.69 4.48 1.02
N LEU A 280 16.70 3.63 0.85
CA LEU A 280 17.27 2.84 1.94
C LEU A 280 18.02 3.72 2.96
N GLU A 281 18.79 4.70 2.50
CA GLU A 281 19.46 5.69 3.36
C GLU A 281 18.45 6.52 4.13
N LEU A 282 17.39 7.01 3.47
CA LEU A 282 16.31 7.74 4.12
C LEU A 282 15.63 6.93 5.23
N ALA A 283 15.39 5.62 5.01
CA ALA A 283 14.87 4.74 6.05
C ALA A 283 15.85 4.59 7.22
N ALA A 284 17.15 4.44 6.92
CA ALA A 284 18.18 4.28 7.94
C ALA A 284 18.30 5.53 8.82
N GLU A 285 18.25 6.72 8.24
CA GLU A 285 18.37 8.00 8.95
C GLU A 285 17.11 8.44 9.67
N TYR A 286 15.92 7.99 9.23
CA TYR A 286 14.65 8.41 9.81
C TYR A 286 14.57 8.14 11.31
N ASN A 287 14.23 9.18 12.10
CA ASN A 287 14.10 9.07 13.54
C ASN A 287 12.80 8.39 13.95
N ILE A 288 12.87 7.19 14.49
CA ILE A 288 11.71 6.39 14.91
C ILE A 288 11.34 6.54 16.39
N LYS A 289 12.02 7.40 17.17
CA LYS A 289 11.82 7.49 18.64
C LYS A 289 10.37 7.79 19.03
N ASP A 290 9.73 8.73 18.33
CA ASP A 290 8.34 9.09 18.63
C ASP A 290 7.38 7.95 18.28
N CYS A 291 7.65 7.21 17.19
CA CYS A 291 6.91 6.01 16.83
C CYS A 291 7.04 4.93 17.90
N ILE A 292 8.25 4.65 18.37
CA ILE A 292 8.49 3.67 19.44
C ILE A 292 7.78 4.09 20.74
N ASN A 293 7.85 5.37 21.09
CA ASN A 293 7.12 5.89 22.26
C ASN A 293 5.60 5.69 22.09
N TRP A 294 5.05 5.96 20.90
CA TRP A 294 3.64 5.74 20.62
C TRP A 294 3.27 4.26 20.71
N ILE A 295 4.07 3.35 20.14
CA ILE A 295 3.85 1.90 20.20
C ILE A 295 3.80 1.44 21.66
N ASN A 296 4.78 1.83 22.48
CA ASN A 296 4.82 1.45 23.90
C ASN A 296 3.66 1.97 24.72
N ASN A 297 3.14 3.15 24.39
CA ASN A 297 2.06 3.80 25.16
C ASN A 297 0.65 3.45 24.67
N LYS A 298 0.49 3.07 23.39
CA LYS A 298 -0.82 2.89 22.75
C LYS A 298 -1.06 1.49 22.23
N TRP A 299 -0.09 0.94 21.50
CA TRP A 299 -0.21 -0.35 20.81
C TRP A 299 -0.16 -1.53 21.78
N ASN A 300 0.78 -1.52 22.71
CA ASN A 300 1.01 -2.62 23.67
C ASN A 300 0.14 -2.55 24.94
N LYS A 301 -0.86 -1.67 24.98
CA LYS A 301 -1.79 -1.64 26.12
C LYS A 301 -2.73 -2.85 26.05
N ILE A 302 -2.59 -3.71 27.07
CA ILE A 302 -3.48 -4.85 27.35
C ILE A 302 -4.71 -4.33 28.08
#